data_396f412e2a9626a963b92476213cf2c5
#
_entry.id   396f412e2a9626a963b92476213cf2c5
#
_cell.length_a   1.000
_cell.length_b   1.000
_cell.length_c   1.000
_cell.angle_alpha   90.00
_cell.angle_beta   90.00
_cell.angle_gamma   90.00
#
_symmetry.space_group_name_H-M   'P 1'
#
loop_
_entity.id
_entity.type
_entity.pdbx_description
1 polymer ?
#
loop_
_entity_poly.entity_id
_entity_poly.type
_entity_poly.pdbx_seq_one_letter_code
_entity_poly.pdbx_strand_id
1 'polypeptide(L)'
;MQKRTDATLGEQLRRVAEDAPDRPAIADSSGCTLTRAQMLQQAELVAGWLLEHRCGEENIGVCLAASVLAAVANYGITLAGKTAVNLNFTAGDQHTRAAIELCGLKTILTSRAFLARLGMPALAEMISVEDLPSHQNAAASAACPSPESIACILFSSGTTGVPKGIPLTHANILANAEGLARRIPPSDADCMLGVLPFFHSFGFTFALWFPVLHGMRVAYHGNPTDARIIGDLAEKHKATYFLSTPTFCQQYARKIEPHQFSSLRYILVGAEKLRGSVAGEFKDHFGIELLAGYGCTELGPGVAVNTPWEARPGSVGRPLEGIQVRIANPDTLEPLAPGQQGMILVNGPSRMPGYYKAPELTRQAIRDGFYVTGDLGYLDEDGFLYVTDRIARFSKLGGEMVPHLPIEEAICELTPSFVAGIPDERRGERLILLYTTPEIPASVIHERLLKAGLPALWIPKREDIHAVTAIPVLPSGKVDLRRARELAESVG
;
A
#
# COMPACT_ATOMS: atom_id res chain seq x y z
N MET A 1 -8.01 -29.70 -8.48
CA MET A 1 -7.94 -28.47 -7.67
C MET A 1 -8.89 -27.45 -8.28
N GLN A 2 -10.00 -27.16 -7.61
CA GLN A 2 -10.92 -26.08 -7.99
C GLN A 2 -10.15 -24.76 -7.95
N LYS A 3 -10.27 -23.92 -8.98
CA LYS A 3 -9.57 -22.63 -8.98
C LYS A 3 -10.03 -21.82 -7.76
N ARG A 4 -9.11 -21.41 -6.87
CA ARG A 4 -9.41 -20.61 -5.67
C ARG A 4 -10.16 -19.30 -6.00
N THR A 5 -10.07 -18.84 -7.23
CA THR A 5 -10.71 -17.62 -7.73
C THR A 5 -12.23 -17.72 -7.90
N ASP A 6 -12.81 -18.92 -7.84
CA ASP A 6 -14.26 -19.15 -7.98
C ASP A 6 -14.98 -19.14 -6.60
N ALA A 7 -14.24 -18.86 -5.51
CA ALA A 7 -14.75 -18.79 -4.15
C ALA A 7 -14.67 -17.35 -3.60
N THR A 8 -15.38 -17.12 -2.51
CA THR A 8 -15.27 -15.86 -1.74
C THR A 8 -14.16 -15.94 -0.71
N LEU A 9 -13.72 -14.78 -0.20
CA LEU A 9 -12.77 -14.70 0.92
C LEU A 9 -13.30 -15.40 2.18
N GLY A 10 -14.61 -15.27 2.45
CA GLY A 10 -15.25 -15.91 3.59
C GLY A 10 -15.26 -17.43 3.49
N GLU A 11 -15.53 -17.99 2.30
CA GLU A 11 -15.46 -19.44 2.07
C GLU A 11 -14.04 -19.99 2.25
N GLN A 12 -13.03 -19.26 1.73
CA GLN A 12 -11.64 -19.66 1.91
C GLN A 12 -11.19 -19.57 3.38
N LEU A 13 -11.62 -18.53 4.11
CA LEU A 13 -11.35 -18.38 5.54
C LEU A 13 -11.90 -19.57 6.34
N ARG A 14 -13.17 -19.96 6.10
CA ARG A 14 -13.80 -21.13 6.75
C ARG A 14 -13.02 -22.39 6.44
N ARG A 15 -12.72 -22.63 5.18
CA ARG A 15 -12.00 -23.84 4.73
C ARG A 15 -10.63 -23.97 5.43
N VAL A 16 -9.86 -22.88 5.51
CA VAL A 16 -8.54 -22.92 6.18
C VAL A 16 -8.68 -23.12 7.69
N ALA A 17 -9.73 -22.57 8.31
CA ALA A 17 -9.97 -22.75 9.74
C ALA A 17 -10.41 -24.17 10.09
N GLU A 18 -11.23 -24.80 9.24
CA GLU A 18 -11.72 -26.17 9.40
C GLU A 18 -10.63 -27.22 9.12
N ASP A 19 -9.71 -26.96 8.20
CA ASP A 19 -8.64 -27.87 7.81
C ASP A 19 -7.62 -28.14 8.94
N ALA A 20 -7.36 -27.16 9.82
CA ALA A 20 -6.45 -27.29 10.96
C ALA A 20 -6.85 -26.35 12.12
N PRO A 21 -7.95 -26.64 12.84
CA PRO A 21 -8.61 -25.72 13.77
C PRO A 21 -7.74 -25.30 14.96
N ASP A 22 -6.89 -26.20 15.47
CA ASP A 22 -6.07 -25.96 16.66
C ASP A 22 -4.75 -25.25 16.36
N ARG A 23 -4.42 -25.04 15.08
CA ARG A 23 -3.19 -24.32 14.72
C ARG A 23 -3.28 -22.85 15.10
N PRO A 24 -2.19 -22.26 15.64
CA PRO A 24 -2.10 -20.81 15.82
C PRO A 24 -2.32 -20.08 14.48
N ALA A 25 -3.16 -19.05 14.50
CA ALA A 25 -3.48 -18.26 13.31
C ALA A 25 -2.94 -16.84 13.39
N ILE A 26 -3.42 -16.08 14.36
CA ILE A 26 -3.10 -14.66 14.50
C ILE A 26 -2.71 -14.34 15.95
N ALA A 27 -1.75 -13.43 16.08
CA ALA A 27 -1.31 -12.88 17.36
C ALA A 27 -1.04 -11.37 17.19
N ASP A 28 -0.93 -10.63 18.29
CA ASP A 28 -0.49 -9.24 18.25
C ASP A 28 0.36 -8.85 19.47
N SER A 29 0.85 -7.62 19.45
CA SER A 29 1.72 -7.06 20.50
C SER A 29 1.03 -6.83 21.84
N SER A 30 -0.32 -6.95 21.94
CA SER A 30 -1.04 -6.94 23.21
C SER A 30 -0.91 -8.26 23.98
N GLY A 31 -0.40 -9.31 23.32
CA GLY A 31 -0.32 -10.67 23.84
C GLY A 31 -1.53 -11.55 23.46
N CYS A 32 -2.52 -10.99 22.75
CA CYS A 32 -3.64 -11.77 22.23
C CYS A 32 -3.13 -12.77 21.19
N THR A 33 -3.60 -14.02 21.28
CA THR A 33 -3.28 -15.09 20.33
C THR A 33 -4.50 -15.95 20.13
N LEU A 34 -4.86 -16.22 18.87
CA LEU A 34 -6.01 -17.05 18.50
C LEU A 34 -5.55 -18.21 17.60
N THR A 35 -6.13 -19.39 17.84
CA THR A 35 -6.08 -20.51 16.88
C THR A 35 -6.98 -20.20 15.68
N ARG A 36 -6.92 -21.03 14.63
CA ARG A 36 -7.78 -20.87 13.46
C ARG A 36 -9.25 -21.00 13.81
N ALA A 37 -9.61 -21.98 14.67
CA ALA A 37 -10.99 -22.14 15.16
C ALA A 37 -11.46 -20.92 15.99
N GLN A 38 -10.62 -20.43 16.91
CA GLN A 38 -10.95 -19.26 17.72
C GLN A 38 -11.09 -17.99 16.88
N MET A 39 -10.19 -17.80 15.90
CA MET A 39 -10.26 -16.70 14.95
C MET A 39 -11.56 -16.73 14.15
N LEU A 40 -11.95 -17.88 13.61
CA LEU A 40 -13.20 -18.05 12.90
C LEU A 40 -14.40 -17.79 13.81
N GLN A 41 -14.42 -18.37 15.00
CA GLN A 41 -15.49 -18.17 15.99
C GLN A 41 -15.68 -16.69 16.33
N GLN A 42 -14.58 -15.95 16.59
CA GLN A 42 -14.67 -14.51 16.88
C GLN A 42 -15.18 -13.72 15.65
N ALA A 43 -14.75 -14.07 14.45
CA ALA A 43 -15.25 -13.44 13.23
C ALA A 43 -16.75 -13.76 13.01
N GLU A 44 -17.21 -14.96 13.34
CA GLU A 44 -18.62 -15.35 13.25
C GLU A 44 -19.49 -14.60 14.27
N LEU A 45 -18.99 -14.31 15.46
CA LEU A 45 -19.69 -13.47 16.44
C LEU A 45 -19.90 -12.05 15.88
N VAL A 46 -18.88 -11.45 15.28
CA VAL A 46 -19.00 -10.14 14.59
C VAL A 46 -20.01 -10.23 13.45
N ALA A 47 -19.93 -11.27 12.61
CA ALA A 47 -20.85 -11.46 11.49
C ALA A 47 -22.30 -11.62 11.94
N GLY A 48 -22.56 -12.45 12.95
CA GLY A 48 -23.88 -12.65 13.52
C GLY A 48 -24.48 -11.36 14.05
N TRP A 49 -23.71 -10.59 14.81
CA TRP A 49 -24.16 -9.29 15.33
C TRP A 49 -24.50 -8.30 14.21
N LEU A 50 -23.68 -8.24 13.16
CA LEU A 50 -23.93 -7.37 11.99
C LEU A 50 -25.21 -7.78 11.24
N LEU A 51 -25.47 -9.07 11.09
CA LEU A 51 -26.67 -9.58 10.43
C LEU A 51 -27.94 -9.30 11.25
N GLU A 52 -27.87 -9.39 12.57
CA GLU A 52 -28.99 -9.14 13.46
C GLU A 52 -29.31 -7.65 13.60
N HIS A 53 -28.27 -6.80 13.77
CA HIS A 53 -28.47 -5.40 14.16
C HIS A 53 -28.24 -4.41 13.02
N ARG A 54 -27.60 -4.83 11.92
CA ARG A 54 -27.19 -3.97 10.80
C ARG A 54 -27.52 -4.57 9.42
N CYS A 55 -28.61 -5.34 9.35
CA CYS A 55 -29.00 -6.05 8.11
C CYS A 55 -29.17 -5.12 6.90
N GLY A 56 -29.64 -3.88 7.09
CA GLY A 56 -29.83 -2.89 6.02
C GLY A 56 -28.58 -2.08 5.66
N GLU A 57 -27.41 -2.36 6.25
CA GLU A 57 -26.16 -1.68 5.94
C GLU A 57 -25.27 -2.58 5.09
N GLU A 58 -24.91 -2.12 3.89
CA GLU A 58 -24.00 -2.83 2.99
C GLU A 58 -22.53 -2.59 3.38
N ASN A 59 -22.18 -1.33 3.66
CA ASN A 59 -20.83 -0.91 3.99
C ASN A 59 -20.67 -0.75 5.50
N ILE A 60 -19.63 -1.37 6.06
CA ILE A 60 -19.28 -1.26 7.49
C ILE A 60 -17.89 -0.67 7.63
N GLY A 61 -17.79 0.41 8.39
CA GLY A 61 -16.51 1.07 8.68
C GLY A 61 -15.65 0.24 9.65
N VAL A 62 -14.33 0.32 9.49
CA VAL A 62 -13.35 -0.19 10.44
C VAL A 62 -12.35 0.92 10.74
N CYS A 63 -12.23 1.32 12.02
CA CYS A 63 -11.27 2.31 12.48
C CYS A 63 -10.39 1.69 13.56
N LEU A 64 -9.38 0.91 13.14
CA LEU A 64 -8.48 0.14 13.99
C LEU A 64 -7.09 0.08 13.40
N ALA A 65 -6.06 0.09 14.25
CA ALA A 65 -4.70 -0.25 13.83
C ALA A 65 -4.57 -1.78 13.62
N ALA A 66 -3.55 -2.20 12.85
CA ALA A 66 -3.28 -3.60 12.58
C ALA A 66 -3.13 -4.39 13.91
N SER A 67 -4.04 -5.31 14.16
CA SER A 67 -4.17 -6.09 15.40
C SER A 67 -5.05 -7.31 15.16
N VAL A 68 -5.09 -8.22 16.12
CA VAL A 68 -6.04 -9.34 16.13
C VAL A 68 -7.48 -8.83 16.02
N LEU A 69 -7.82 -7.78 16.77
CA LEU A 69 -9.17 -7.21 16.76
C LEU A 69 -9.56 -6.64 15.39
N ALA A 70 -8.64 -5.92 14.75
CA ALA A 70 -8.85 -5.38 13.40
C ALA A 70 -9.01 -6.50 12.35
N ALA A 71 -8.25 -7.59 12.49
CA ALA A 71 -8.38 -8.75 11.61
C ALA A 71 -9.74 -9.42 11.79
N VAL A 72 -10.15 -9.71 13.03
CA VAL A 72 -11.45 -10.30 13.37
C VAL A 72 -12.62 -9.44 12.87
N ALA A 73 -12.55 -8.11 13.02
CA ALA A 73 -13.57 -7.19 12.51
C ALA A 73 -13.72 -7.30 10.98
N ASN A 74 -12.62 -7.26 10.24
CA ASN A 74 -12.65 -7.40 8.76
C ASN A 74 -13.16 -8.78 8.32
N TYR A 75 -12.73 -9.86 8.99
CA TYR A 75 -13.21 -11.21 8.69
C TYR A 75 -14.71 -11.35 8.97
N GLY A 76 -15.18 -10.80 10.09
CA GLY A 76 -16.60 -10.82 10.45
C GLY A 76 -17.49 -10.05 9.46
N ILE A 77 -17.06 -8.87 9.01
CA ILE A 77 -17.74 -8.11 7.95
C ILE A 77 -17.84 -8.95 6.67
N THR A 78 -16.74 -9.59 6.30
CA THR A 78 -16.69 -10.46 5.11
C THR A 78 -17.61 -11.67 5.24
N LEU A 79 -17.63 -12.33 6.40
CA LEU A 79 -18.53 -13.47 6.69
C LEU A 79 -20.00 -13.05 6.73
N ALA A 80 -20.30 -11.82 7.10
CA ALA A 80 -21.65 -11.24 7.01
C ALA A 80 -22.07 -10.90 5.58
N GLY A 81 -21.22 -11.12 4.57
CA GLY A 81 -21.48 -10.74 3.18
C GLY A 81 -21.53 -9.22 2.95
N LYS A 82 -20.87 -8.45 3.81
CA LYS A 82 -20.82 -6.99 3.76
C LYS A 82 -19.46 -6.48 3.29
N THR A 83 -19.42 -5.21 2.91
CA THR A 83 -18.22 -4.52 2.41
C THR A 83 -17.47 -3.86 3.57
N ALA A 84 -16.20 -4.20 3.75
CA ALA A 84 -15.33 -3.58 4.74
C ALA A 84 -14.77 -2.23 4.23
N VAL A 85 -14.90 -1.18 5.01
CA VAL A 85 -14.36 0.15 4.70
C VAL A 85 -13.34 0.54 5.79
N ASN A 86 -12.06 0.25 5.53
CA ASN A 86 -11.00 0.56 6.49
C ASN A 86 -10.65 2.06 6.39
N LEU A 87 -10.93 2.80 7.46
CA LEU A 87 -10.74 4.25 7.53
C LEU A 87 -9.30 4.61 7.84
N ASN A 88 -8.74 5.53 7.07
CA ASN A 88 -7.40 6.05 7.33
C ASN A 88 -7.44 7.12 8.44
N PHE A 89 -7.23 6.70 9.67
CA PHE A 89 -7.19 7.55 10.85
C PHE A 89 -5.96 8.48 10.94
N THR A 90 -5.01 8.34 10.01
CA THR A 90 -3.81 9.20 9.92
C THR A 90 -3.96 10.35 8.92
N ALA A 91 -5.01 10.33 8.08
CA ALA A 91 -5.21 11.29 7.01
C ALA A 91 -5.93 12.59 7.44
N GLY A 92 -6.31 12.68 8.72
CA GLY A 92 -7.05 13.82 9.29
C GLY A 92 -8.57 13.73 9.10
N ASP A 93 -9.29 14.54 9.89
CA ASP A 93 -10.76 14.49 10.03
C ASP A 93 -11.50 14.70 8.70
N GLN A 94 -11.07 15.63 7.87
CA GLN A 94 -11.75 15.95 6.60
C GLN A 94 -11.75 14.75 5.67
N HIS A 95 -10.62 14.04 5.57
CA HIS A 95 -10.49 12.87 4.71
C HIS A 95 -11.37 11.70 5.22
N THR A 96 -11.34 11.48 6.53
CA THR A 96 -12.15 10.45 7.18
C THR A 96 -13.65 10.73 7.01
N ARG A 97 -14.09 11.98 7.21
CA ARG A 97 -15.49 12.41 6.98
C ARG A 97 -15.93 12.18 5.54
N ALA A 98 -15.09 12.57 4.57
CA ALA A 98 -15.40 12.36 3.16
C ALA A 98 -15.55 10.88 2.80
N ALA A 99 -14.75 9.99 3.40
CA ALA A 99 -14.87 8.55 3.23
C ALA A 99 -16.17 8.00 3.83
N ILE A 100 -16.54 8.46 5.03
CA ILE A 100 -17.80 8.10 5.71
C ILE A 100 -19.00 8.51 4.85
N GLU A 101 -19.00 9.74 4.36
CA GLU A 101 -20.09 10.29 3.53
C GLU A 101 -20.19 9.55 2.18
N LEU A 102 -19.07 9.37 1.46
CA LEU A 102 -19.05 8.69 0.17
C LEU A 102 -19.59 7.26 0.25
N CYS A 103 -19.21 6.52 1.32
CA CYS A 103 -19.66 5.14 1.54
C CYS A 103 -20.99 5.04 2.30
N GLY A 104 -21.52 6.15 2.80
CA GLY A 104 -22.77 6.16 3.59
C GLY A 104 -22.66 5.33 4.86
N LEU A 105 -21.51 5.40 5.54
CA LEU A 105 -21.26 4.60 6.74
C LEU A 105 -22.13 5.10 7.89
N LYS A 106 -22.88 4.18 8.48
CA LYS A 106 -23.67 4.41 9.70
C LYS A 106 -23.02 3.74 10.90
N THR A 107 -22.38 2.60 10.70
CA THR A 107 -21.69 1.81 11.72
C THR A 107 -20.19 1.74 11.42
N ILE A 108 -19.38 1.98 12.46
CA ILE A 108 -17.92 1.88 12.41
C ILE A 108 -17.47 0.98 13.57
N LEU A 109 -16.83 -0.14 13.25
CA LEU A 109 -16.20 -1.03 14.23
C LEU A 109 -14.86 -0.46 14.67
N THR A 110 -14.65 -0.40 15.98
CA THR A 110 -13.45 0.16 16.61
C THR A 110 -13.14 -0.53 17.94
N SER A 111 -12.26 0.05 18.77
CA SER A 111 -12.07 -0.36 20.16
C SER A 111 -12.04 0.85 21.09
N ARG A 112 -12.45 0.66 22.36
CA ARG A 112 -12.40 1.73 23.37
C ARG A 112 -10.97 2.24 23.57
N ALA A 113 -10.01 1.32 23.66
CA ALA A 113 -8.60 1.65 23.83
C ALA A 113 -8.04 2.44 22.65
N PHE A 114 -8.46 2.13 21.44
CA PHE A 114 -8.03 2.82 20.23
C PHE A 114 -8.62 4.23 20.14
N LEU A 115 -9.91 4.40 20.42
CA LEU A 115 -10.58 5.71 20.48
C LEU A 115 -9.95 6.65 21.50
N ALA A 116 -9.69 6.13 22.73
CA ALA A 116 -9.05 6.90 23.78
C ALA A 116 -7.66 7.39 23.39
N ARG A 117 -6.91 6.60 22.61
CA ARG A 117 -5.56 6.94 22.11
C ARG A 117 -5.58 7.98 21.00
N LEU A 118 -6.57 7.94 20.12
CA LEU A 118 -6.65 8.87 18.98
C LEU A 118 -7.23 10.23 19.32
N GLY A 119 -7.98 10.34 20.44
CA GLY A 119 -8.69 11.58 20.81
C GLY A 119 -9.74 12.02 19.77
N MET A 120 -10.18 11.11 18.88
CA MET A 120 -11.13 11.42 17.82
C MET A 120 -12.55 11.61 18.40
N PRO A 121 -13.30 12.64 17.95
CA PRO A 121 -14.73 12.72 18.24
C PRO A 121 -15.46 11.52 17.62
N ALA A 122 -16.52 11.06 18.25
CA ALA A 122 -17.38 10.01 17.72
C ALA A 122 -17.96 10.44 16.36
N LEU A 123 -17.51 9.79 15.29
CA LEU A 123 -17.99 9.97 13.93
C LEU A 123 -18.92 8.78 13.64
N ALA A 124 -20.18 9.02 13.34
CA ALA A 124 -21.20 8.00 13.19
C ALA A 124 -21.37 7.12 14.46
N GLU A 125 -22.09 6.02 14.36
CA GLU A 125 -22.23 5.08 15.46
C GLU A 125 -20.97 4.19 15.56
N MET A 126 -20.08 4.51 16.50
CA MET A 126 -18.88 3.73 16.78
C MET A 126 -19.17 2.61 17.77
N ILE A 127 -18.95 1.38 17.33
CA ILE A 127 -19.17 0.17 18.10
C ILE A 127 -17.83 -0.45 18.47
N SER A 128 -17.57 -0.59 19.77
CA SER A 128 -16.40 -1.33 20.22
C SER A 128 -16.60 -2.82 20.01
N VAL A 129 -15.67 -3.45 19.29
CA VAL A 129 -15.74 -4.90 19.00
C VAL A 129 -15.71 -5.71 20.30
N GLU A 130 -15.05 -5.19 21.35
CA GLU A 130 -15.02 -5.82 22.68
C GLU A 130 -16.38 -5.83 23.40
N ASP A 131 -17.32 -4.97 22.97
CA ASP A 131 -18.66 -4.88 23.53
C ASP A 131 -19.69 -5.78 22.84
N LEU A 132 -19.27 -6.46 21.76
CA LEU A 132 -20.14 -7.40 21.09
C LEU A 132 -20.41 -8.63 21.97
N PRO A 133 -21.66 -9.16 21.97
CA PRO A 133 -22.02 -10.30 22.81
C PRO A 133 -21.13 -11.52 22.51
N SER A 134 -20.68 -12.18 23.57
CA SER A 134 -19.84 -13.39 23.47
C SER A 134 -20.60 -14.64 23.01
N HIS A 135 -21.93 -14.58 22.98
CA HIS A 135 -22.81 -15.68 22.57
C HIS A 135 -23.91 -15.12 21.66
N GLN A 136 -23.95 -15.60 20.44
CA GLN A 136 -25.06 -15.40 19.52
C GLN A 136 -25.48 -16.76 18.94
N ASN A 137 -26.78 -16.89 18.65
CA ASN A 137 -27.24 -18.03 17.87
C ASN A 137 -26.64 -17.91 16.46
N ALA A 138 -25.68 -18.76 16.15
CA ALA A 138 -24.93 -18.80 14.89
C ALA A 138 -25.77 -19.13 13.63
N ALA A 139 -27.10 -18.93 13.67
CA ALA A 139 -28.04 -19.37 12.66
C ALA A 139 -28.39 -18.31 11.60
N ALA A 140 -27.81 -17.12 11.63
CA ALA A 140 -28.05 -16.15 10.56
C ALA A 140 -27.17 -16.51 9.34
N SER A 141 -27.71 -17.27 8.43
CA SER A 141 -27.09 -17.52 7.11
C SER A 141 -27.09 -16.21 6.33
N ALA A 142 -25.93 -15.59 6.19
CA ALA A 142 -25.75 -14.52 5.22
C ALA A 142 -26.05 -15.08 3.83
N ALA A 143 -26.63 -14.25 2.95
CA ALA A 143 -26.61 -14.54 1.54
C ALA A 143 -25.14 -14.71 1.13
N CYS A 144 -24.81 -15.85 0.52
CA CYS A 144 -23.44 -16.11 0.09
C CYS A 144 -23.07 -15.07 -0.98
N PRO A 145 -22.14 -14.15 -0.74
CA PRO A 145 -21.76 -13.16 -1.75
C PRO A 145 -21.14 -13.89 -2.96
N SER A 146 -21.24 -13.30 -4.13
CA SER A 146 -20.53 -13.84 -5.29
C SER A 146 -19.05 -13.42 -5.22
N PRO A 147 -18.12 -14.11 -5.89
CA PRO A 147 -16.73 -13.69 -6.01
C PRO A 147 -16.56 -12.25 -6.56
N GLU A 148 -17.51 -11.80 -7.36
CA GLU A 148 -17.55 -10.46 -7.97
C GLU A 148 -18.15 -9.39 -7.07
N SER A 149 -18.71 -9.77 -5.91
CA SER A 149 -19.19 -8.80 -4.91
C SER A 149 -18.03 -8.02 -4.33
N ILE A 150 -18.27 -6.75 -3.98
CA ILE A 150 -17.25 -5.88 -3.36
C ILE A 150 -16.97 -6.39 -1.95
N ALA A 151 -15.72 -6.77 -1.68
CA ALA A 151 -15.26 -7.21 -0.38
C ALA A 151 -14.78 -6.04 0.49
N CYS A 152 -14.15 -5.05 -0.14
CA CYS A 152 -13.71 -3.84 0.57
C CYS A 152 -13.72 -2.61 -0.33
N ILE A 153 -13.76 -1.43 0.31
CA ILE A 153 -13.48 -0.15 -0.33
C ILE A 153 -12.31 0.47 0.42
N LEU A 154 -11.22 0.73 -0.31
CA LEU A 154 -10.04 1.43 0.18
C LEU A 154 -9.98 2.83 -0.42
N PHE A 155 -9.17 3.71 0.17
CA PHE A 155 -9.05 5.07 -0.29
C PHE A 155 -7.62 5.41 -0.69
N SER A 156 -7.47 6.07 -1.85
CA SER A 156 -6.21 6.73 -2.20
C SER A 156 -6.39 8.24 -2.08
N SER A 157 -5.31 8.93 -1.67
CA SER A 157 -5.23 10.38 -1.74
C SER A 157 -5.10 10.76 -3.22
N GLY A 158 -6.22 11.10 -3.86
CA GLY A 158 -6.18 11.63 -5.21
C GLY A 158 -5.36 12.93 -5.28
N THR A 159 -4.71 13.19 -6.41
CA THR A 159 -4.02 14.45 -6.70
C THR A 159 -4.93 15.69 -6.55
N THR A 160 -6.25 15.50 -6.57
CA THR A 160 -7.29 16.54 -6.43
C THR A 160 -7.69 16.83 -4.96
N GLY A 161 -7.11 16.10 -3.98
CA GLY A 161 -7.44 16.29 -2.56
C GLY A 161 -8.74 15.63 -2.07
N VAL A 162 -9.61 15.18 -2.98
CA VAL A 162 -10.81 14.41 -2.64
C VAL A 162 -10.45 12.90 -2.64
N PRO A 163 -10.75 12.16 -1.56
CA PRO A 163 -10.45 10.73 -1.51
C PRO A 163 -11.26 9.98 -2.57
N LYS A 164 -10.56 9.09 -3.32
CA LYS A 164 -11.19 8.20 -4.29
C LYS A 164 -11.46 6.85 -3.64
N GLY A 165 -12.70 6.38 -3.65
CA GLY A 165 -13.06 5.04 -3.20
C GLY A 165 -12.68 4.00 -4.26
N ILE A 166 -11.90 3.02 -3.86
CA ILE A 166 -11.40 1.94 -4.71
C ILE A 166 -12.01 0.63 -4.20
N PRO A 167 -13.08 0.14 -4.84
CA PRO A 167 -13.69 -1.12 -4.50
C PRO A 167 -12.83 -2.27 -5.03
N LEU A 168 -12.58 -3.27 -4.19
CA LEU A 168 -11.97 -4.53 -4.58
C LEU A 168 -12.96 -5.66 -4.30
N THR A 169 -13.16 -6.53 -5.28
CA THR A 169 -14.02 -7.71 -5.15
C THR A 169 -13.28 -8.83 -4.42
N HIS A 170 -14.01 -9.86 -3.96
CA HIS A 170 -13.41 -11.07 -3.43
C HIS A 170 -12.44 -11.69 -4.43
N ALA A 171 -12.86 -11.77 -5.71
CA ALA A 171 -12.03 -12.30 -6.79
C ALA A 171 -10.74 -11.49 -7.00
N ASN A 172 -10.80 -10.15 -6.94
CA ASN A 172 -9.60 -9.30 -7.09
C ASN A 172 -8.55 -9.60 -6.01
N ILE A 173 -8.98 -9.69 -4.74
CA ILE A 173 -8.08 -9.92 -3.61
C ILE A 173 -7.50 -11.35 -3.69
N LEU A 174 -8.34 -12.35 -3.96
CA LEU A 174 -7.90 -13.75 -4.12
C LEU A 174 -6.89 -13.89 -5.26
N ALA A 175 -7.16 -13.30 -6.42
CA ALA A 175 -6.26 -13.35 -7.56
C ALA A 175 -4.90 -12.72 -7.26
N ASN A 176 -4.89 -11.60 -6.53
CA ASN A 176 -3.66 -10.92 -6.16
C ASN A 176 -2.85 -11.70 -5.13
N ALA A 177 -3.51 -12.25 -4.12
CA ALA A 177 -2.88 -13.13 -3.12
C ALA A 177 -2.29 -14.39 -3.76
N GLU A 178 -3.02 -15.04 -4.67
CA GLU A 178 -2.55 -16.21 -5.40
C GLU A 178 -1.36 -15.87 -6.32
N GLY A 179 -1.42 -14.71 -7.01
CA GLY A 179 -0.33 -14.23 -7.85
C GLY A 179 0.98 -14.05 -7.07
N LEU A 180 0.91 -13.52 -5.85
CA LEU A 180 2.08 -13.45 -4.97
C LEU A 180 2.53 -14.84 -4.49
N ALA A 181 1.61 -15.71 -4.10
CA ALA A 181 1.92 -17.06 -3.64
C ALA A 181 2.66 -17.90 -4.67
N ARG A 182 2.37 -17.70 -5.96
CA ARG A 182 3.09 -18.39 -7.05
C ARG A 182 4.50 -17.83 -7.29
N ARG A 183 4.71 -16.55 -6.98
CA ARG A 183 6.03 -15.92 -7.07
C ARG A 183 6.91 -16.24 -5.85
N ILE A 184 6.34 -16.20 -4.66
CA ILE A 184 7.01 -16.49 -3.38
C ILE A 184 6.10 -17.44 -2.61
N PRO A 185 6.25 -18.77 -2.81
CA PRO A 185 5.35 -19.76 -2.23
C PRO A 185 5.37 -19.78 -0.70
N PRO A 186 4.23 -19.50 -0.05
CA PRO A 186 4.09 -19.62 1.39
C PRO A 186 3.85 -21.06 1.82
N SER A 187 4.13 -21.36 3.06
CA SER A 187 3.79 -22.60 3.72
C SER A 187 3.07 -22.37 5.05
N ASP A 188 2.46 -23.38 5.60
CA ASP A 188 1.78 -23.32 6.89
C ASP A 188 2.77 -23.23 8.10
N ALA A 189 4.05 -23.43 7.86
CA ALA A 189 5.12 -23.18 8.84
C ALA A 189 5.51 -21.69 8.90
N ASP A 190 5.16 -20.90 7.89
CA ASP A 190 5.53 -19.50 7.79
C ASP A 190 4.74 -18.61 8.75
N CYS A 191 5.35 -17.49 9.11
CA CYS A 191 4.75 -16.45 9.93
C CYS A 191 4.96 -15.07 9.30
N MET A 192 3.88 -14.36 9.06
CA MET A 192 3.91 -12.98 8.58
C MET A 192 4.08 -12.01 9.75
N LEU A 193 4.99 -11.07 9.65
CA LEU A 193 5.07 -9.90 10.52
C LEU A 193 4.21 -8.79 9.90
N GLY A 194 3.03 -8.54 10.48
CA GLY A 194 1.99 -7.66 9.94
C GLY A 194 2.00 -6.29 10.61
N VAL A 195 2.76 -5.33 10.09
CA VAL A 195 2.84 -3.96 10.66
C VAL A 195 2.16 -2.91 9.79
N LEU A 196 1.85 -3.23 8.54
CA LEU A 196 1.24 -2.27 7.62
C LEU A 196 -0.26 -2.12 7.91
N PRO A 197 -0.77 -0.86 7.90
CA PRO A 197 -2.18 -0.59 8.19
C PRO A 197 -3.13 -1.21 7.15
N PHE A 198 -4.30 -1.68 7.61
CA PHE A 198 -5.30 -2.30 6.73
C PHE A 198 -6.11 -1.30 5.88
N PHE A 199 -6.02 0.00 6.15
CA PHE A 199 -6.54 1.02 5.26
C PHE A 199 -5.67 1.26 4.01
N HIS A 200 -4.48 0.68 3.94
CA HIS A 200 -3.65 0.59 2.75
C HIS A 200 -3.77 -0.79 2.12
N SER A 201 -3.95 -0.84 0.80
CA SER A 201 -4.10 -2.09 0.04
C SER A 201 -2.95 -3.07 0.25
N PHE A 202 -1.72 -2.59 0.45
CA PHE A 202 -0.56 -3.42 0.73
C PHE A 202 -0.72 -4.18 2.06
N GLY A 203 -1.16 -3.50 3.12
CA GLY A 203 -1.51 -4.13 4.40
C GLY A 203 -2.76 -4.99 4.29
N PHE A 204 -3.81 -4.50 3.63
CA PHE A 204 -5.08 -5.19 3.51
C PHE A 204 -4.96 -6.53 2.78
N THR A 205 -4.41 -6.53 1.58
CA THR A 205 -4.30 -7.76 0.79
C THR A 205 -3.21 -8.69 1.31
N PHE A 206 -2.01 -8.16 1.62
CA PHE A 206 -0.86 -9.01 1.87
C PHE A 206 -0.51 -9.21 3.35
N ALA A 207 -0.95 -8.37 4.28
CA ALA A 207 -0.77 -8.64 5.71
C ALA A 207 -2.04 -9.19 6.37
N LEU A 208 -3.26 -8.85 5.89
CA LEU A 208 -4.50 -9.36 6.44
C LEU A 208 -4.95 -10.65 5.73
N TRP A 209 -5.13 -10.63 4.40
CA TRP A 209 -5.73 -11.75 3.66
C TRP A 209 -4.74 -12.81 3.21
N PHE A 210 -3.63 -12.44 2.57
CA PHE A 210 -2.65 -13.39 2.02
C PHE A 210 -2.23 -14.46 3.04
N PRO A 211 -1.81 -14.13 4.27
CA PRO A 211 -1.35 -15.15 5.19
C PRO A 211 -2.45 -16.12 5.60
N VAL A 212 -3.64 -15.63 5.95
CA VAL A 212 -4.73 -16.50 6.38
C VAL A 212 -5.25 -17.40 5.26
N LEU A 213 -5.30 -16.90 4.02
CA LEU A 213 -5.69 -17.69 2.86
C LEU A 213 -4.74 -18.86 2.55
N HIS A 214 -3.48 -18.74 2.96
CA HIS A 214 -2.45 -19.76 2.76
C HIS A 214 -2.08 -20.53 4.04
N GLY A 215 -2.87 -20.35 5.12
CA GLY A 215 -2.65 -21.05 6.37
C GLY A 215 -1.41 -20.65 7.15
N MET A 216 -0.80 -19.50 6.81
CA MET A 216 0.30 -18.92 7.57
C MET A 216 -0.18 -18.35 8.91
N ARG A 217 0.74 -18.23 9.87
CA ARG A 217 0.51 -17.42 11.08
C ARG A 217 0.77 -15.95 10.80
N VAL A 218 0.19 -15.07 11.62
CA VAL A 218 0.50 -13.63 11.57
C VAL A 218 0.75 -13.08 12.98
N ALA A 219 1.78 -12.26 13.12
CA ALA A 219 2.02 -11.45 14.31
C ALA A 219 1.84 -9.97 13.96
N TYR A 220 0.80 -9.33 14.51
CA TYR A 220 0.45 -7.94 14.22
C TYR A 220 1.07 -6.94 15.18
N HIS A 221 1.44 -5.76 14.66
CA HIS A 221 1.68 -4.57 15.46
C HIS A 221 1.17 -3.33 14.74
N GLY A 222 0.41 -2.49 15.45
CA GLY A 222 -0.34 -1.37 14.86
C GLY A 222 0.48 -0.12 14.55
N ASN A 223 1.75 -0.04 14.96
CA ASN A 223 2.61 1.11 14.73
C ASN A 223 3.93 0.69 14.05
N PRO A 224 4.08 0.93 12.74
CA PRO A 224 5.28 0.55 12.00
C PRO A 224 6.56 1.30 12.41
N THR A 225 6.47 2.34 13.24
CA THR A 225 7.64 3.07 13.73
C THR A 225 8.25 2.50 15.02
N ASP A 226 7.57 1.57 15.69
CA ASP A 226 8.01 0.95 16.95
C ASP A 226 9.00 -0.20 16.70
N ALA A 227 10.18 0.14 16.20
CA ALA A 227 11.20 -0.82 15.79
C ALA A 227 11.51 -1.88 16.87
N ARG A 228 11.57 -1.48 18.15
CA ARG A 228 11.83 -2.40 19.26
C ARG A 228 10.77 -3.49 19.37
N ILE A 229 9.49 -3.11 19.40
CA ILE A 229 8.39 -4.09 19.53
C ILE A 229 8.32 -4.99 18.28
N ILE A 230 8.63 -4.43 17.10
CA ILE A 230 8.68 -5.17 15.84
C ILE A 230 9.79 -6.22 15.87
N GLY A 231 10.99 -5.87 16.36
CA GLY A 231 12.07 -6.82 16.55
C GLY A 231 11.71 -7.94 17.53
N ASP A 232 11.17 -7.58 18.71
CA ASP A 232 10.75 -8.55 19.74
C ASP A 232 9.66 -9.50 19.21
N LEU A 233 8.70 -9.01 18.41
CA LEU A 233 7.67 -9.84 17.78
C LEU A 233 8.23 -10.77 16.71
N ALA A 234 9.14 -10.26 15.88
CA ALA A 234 9.79 -11.08 14.84
C ALA A 234 10.53 -12.28 15.47
N GLU A 235 11.30 -12.04 16.52
CA GLU A 235 12.03 -13.07 17.27
C GLU A 235 11.07 -14.04 17.97
N LYS A 236 10.11 -13.51 18.75
CA LYS A 236 9.14 -14.31 19.52
C LYS A 236 8.34 -15.26 18.65
N HIS A 237 7.84 -14.75 17.51
CA HIS A 237 6.97 -15.52 16.62
C HIS A 237 7.75 -16.23 15.50
N LYS A 238 9.08 -16.07 15.44
CA LYS A 238 9.96 -16.59 14.38
C LYS A 238 9.39 -16.22 13.01
N ALA A 239 9.17 -14.92 12.80
CA ALA A 239 8.62 -14.42 11.57
C ALA A 239 9.51 -14.76 10.37
N THR A 240 8.91 -15.18 9.27
CA THR A 240 9.61 -15.57 8.04
C THR A 240 9.31 -14.66 6.87
N TYR A 241 8.15 -14.00 6.89
CA TYR A 241 7.71 -13.00 5.92
C TYR A 241 7.55 -11.65 6.60
N PHE A 242 7.99 -10.60 5.92
CA PHE A 242 7.81 -9.23 6.38
C PHE A 242 7.47 -8.31 5.22
N LEU A 243 6.46 -7.46 5.41
CA LEU A 243 6.07 -6.43 4.46
C LEU A 243 6.40 -5.06 5.03
N SER A 244 7.11 -4.24 4.27
CA SER A 244 7.56 -2.94 4.76
C SER A 244 7.69 -1.91 3.63
N THR A 245 8.10 -0.69 3.98
CA THR A 245 8.57 0.31 3.03
C THR A 245 10.09 0.50 3.18
N PRO A 246 10.79 0.97 2.14
CA PRO A 246 12.22 1.29 2.24
C PRO A 246 12.54 2.22 3.42
N THR A 247 11.70 3.24 3.66
CA THR A 247 11.86 4.20 4.76
C THR A 247 11.82 3.50 6.13
N PHE A 248 10.88 2.58 6.36
CA PHE A 248 10.84 1.82 7.61
C PHE A 248 12.02 0.86 7.72
N CYS A 249 12.40 0.18 6.62
CA CYS A 249 13.58 -0.70 6.64
C CYS A 249 14.85 0.04 7.05
N GLN A 250 15.05 1.27 6.59
CA GLN A 250 16.18 2.10 7.02
C GLN A 250 16.15 2.39 8.53
N GLN A 251 14.98 2.64 9.10
CA GLN A 251 14.84 2.83 10.56
C GLN A 251 15.12 1.54 11.33
N TYR A 252 14.67 0.39 10.81
CA TYR A 252 14.89 -0.91 11.44
C TYR A 252 16.37 -1.30 11.44
N ALA A 253 17.09 -1.06 10.36
CA ALA A 253 18.55 -1.32 10.29
C ALA A 253 19.35 -0.58 11.37
N ARG A 254 18.81 0.52 11.90
CA ARG A 254 19.46 1.34 12.95
C ARG A 254 19.04 0.99 14.38
N LYS A 255 17.95 0.22 14.57
CA LYS A 255 17.30 0.06 15.88
C LYS A 255 17.02 -1.37 16.28
N ILE A 256 17.02 -2.32 15.35
CA ILE A 256 16.74 -3.71 15.59
C ILE A 256 18.04 -4.50 15.56
N GLU A 257 18.24 -5.37 16.54
CA GLU A 257 19.43 -6.21 16.60
C GLU A 257 19.35 -7.35 15.56
N PRO A 258 20.47 -7.75 14.91
CA PRO A 258 20.48 -8.74 13.85
C PRO A 258 19.81 -10.07 14.21
N HIS A 259 19.96 -10.53 15.46
CA HIS A 259 19.39 -11.80 15.91
C HIS A 259 17.86 -11.79 15.91
N GLN A 260 17.21 -10.63 16.12
CA GLN A 260 15.75 -10.49 16.16
C GLN A 260 15.11 -10.75 14.78
N PHE A 261 15.85 -10.49 13.69
CA PHE A 261 15.39 -10.74 12.32
C PHE A 261 15.98 -12.04 11.71
N SER A 262 16.70 -12.84 12.49
CA SER A 262 17.39 -14.05 12.00
C SER A 262 16.49 -15.10 11.35
N SER A 263 15.18 -15.12 11.67
CA SER A 263 14.21 -16.04 11.07
C SER A 263 13.57 -15.51 9.78
N LEU A 264 13.73 -14.22 9.46
CA LEU A 264 13.15 -13.63 8.26
C LEU A 264 13.82 -14.18 7.00
N ARG A 265 13.00 -14.62 6.07
CA ARG A 265 13.41 -15.18 4.77
C ARG A 265 13.05 -14.26 3.62
N TYR A 266 11.92 -13.58 3.73
CA TYR A 266 11.35 -12.76 2.67
C TYR A 266 10.90 -11.41 3.22
N ILE A 267 11.58 -10.35 2.78
CA ILE A 267 11.20 -8.98 3.13
C ILE A 267 10.81 -8.26 1.85
N LEU A 268 9.51 -8.09 1.65
CA LEU A 268 8.96 -7.42 0.48
C LEU A 268 8.78 -5.93 0.79
N VAL A 269 9.40 -5.10 -0.02
CA VAL A 269 9.31 -3.65 0.12
C VAL A 269 8.61 -3.02 -1.08
N GLY A 270 7.70 -2.09 -0.80
CA GLY A 270 6.92 -1.42 -1.83
C GLY A 270 6.46 -0.04 -1.39
N ALA A 271 5.58 0.55 -2.18
CA ALA A 271 5.01 1.89 -1.99
C ALA A 271 6.00 3.06 -2.17
N GLU A 272 7.30 2.81 -2.17
CA GLU A 272 8.38 3.76 -2.40
C GLU A 272 9.49 3.10 -3.23
N LYS A 273 10.32 3.93 -3.89
CA LYS A 273 11.49 3.42 -4.61
C LYS A 273 12.55 2.92 -3.62
N LEU A 274 12.98 1.67 -3.78
CA LEU A 274 14.10 1.11 -3.02
C LEU A 274 15.42 1.68 -3.54
N ARG A 275 16.10 2.49 -2.72
CA ARG A 275 17.43 3.03 -3.02
C ARG A 275 18.49 1.96 -2.73
N GLY A 276 19.54 1.92 -3.56
CA GLY A 276 20.66 0.98 -3.39
C GLY A 276 21.37 1.12 -2.04
N SER A 277 21.49 2.35 -1.52
CA SER A 277 22.05 2.62 -0.19
C SER A 277 21.25 1.96 0.94
N VAL A 278 19.90 2.04 0.90
CA VAL A 278 19.03 1.40 1.88
C VAL A 278 19.10 -0.13 1.78
N ALA A 279 19.11 -0.67 0.56
CA ALA A 279 19.25 -2.10 0.34
C ALA A 279 20.61 -2.63 0.86
N GLY A 280 21.70 -1.87 0.60
CA GLY A 280 23.04 -2.20 1.11
C GLY A 280 23.12 -2.15 2.62
N GLU A 281 22.70 -1.03 3.25
CA GLU A 281 22.69 -0.87 4.72
C GLU A 281 21.92 -2.02 5.41
N PHE A 282 20.76 -2.39 4.86
CA PHE A 282 19.93 -3.45 5.41
C PHE A 282 20.60 -4.84 5.25
N LYS A 283 21.15 -5.12 4.08
CA LYS A 283 21.86 -6.37 3.79
C LYS A 283 23.11 -6.52 4.65
N ASP A 284 23.90 -5.46 4.81
CA ASP A 284 25.12 -5.46 5.62
C ASP A 284 24.80 -5.70 7.10
N HIS A 285 23.68 -5.17 7.60
CA HIS A 285 23.30 -5.30 9.01
C HIS A 285 22.62 -6.65 9.32
N PHE A 286 21.69 -7.12 8.48
CA PHE A 286 20.89 -8.34 8.76
C PHE A 286 21.28 -9.55 7.92
N GLY A 287 22.07 -9.40 6.87
CA GLY A 287 22.36 -10.47 5.90
C GLY A 287 21.20 -10.82 4.98
N ILE A 288 20.13 -10.01 4.94
CA ILE A 288 18.87 -10.27 4.21
C ILE A 288 18.70 -9.27 3.07
N GLU A 289 18.31 -9.77 1.90
CA GLU A 289 18.00 -8.92 0.75
C GLU A 289 16.56 -8.38 0.81
N LEU A 290 16.39 -7.09 0.53
CA LEU A 290 15.08 -6.47 0.35
C LEU A 290 14.55 -6.77 -1.05
N LEU A 291 13.37 -7.36 -1.14
CA LEU A 291 12.70 -7.70 -2.39
C LEU A 291 11.78 -6.54 -2.81
N ALA A 292 12.24 -5.74 -3.76
CA ALA A 292 11.44 -4.64 -4.28
C ALA A 292 10.22 -5.16 -5.05
N GLY A 293 9.06 -4.55 -4.78
CA GLY A 293 7.81 -4.78 -5.49
C GLY A 293 7.14 -3.48 -5.90
N TYR A 294 6.25 -3.58 -6.87
CA TYR A 294 5.44 -2.47 -7.40
C TYR A 294 3.96 -2.81 -7.37
N GLY A 295 3.16 -1.79 -7.12
CA GLY A 295 1.72 -1.90 -7.17
C GLY A 295 1.00 -0.61 -6.85
N CYS A 296 -0.31 -0.62 -7.06
CA CYS A 296 -1.21 0.45 -6.66
C CYS A 296 -2.55 -0.13 -6.22
N THR A 297 -3.30 0.63 -5.44
CA THR A 297 -4.54 0.15 -4.81
C THR A 297 -5.54 -0.37 -5.84
N GLU A 298 -5.63 0.28 -7.00
CA GLU A 298 -6.53 -0.06 -8.11
C GLU A 298 -6.23 -1.43 -8.76
N LEU A 299 -5.10 -2.05 -8.40
CA LEU A 299 -4.65 -3.35 -8.92
C LEU A 299 -4.56 -4.45 -7.85
N GLY A 300 -5.06 -4.17 -6.65
CA GLY A 300 -5.34 -5.12 -5.61
C GLY A 300 -4.31 -5.55 -4.57
N PRO A 301 -3.10 -4.98 -4.34
CA PRO A 301 -2.36 -3.94 -5.02
C PRO A 301 -1.23 -4.43 -5.94
N GLY A 302 -0.76 -5.70 -5.79
CA GLY A 302 0.49 -6.18 -6.35
C GLY A 302 0.46 -6.28 -7.87
N VAL A 303 1.47 -5.73 -8.53
CA VAL A 303 1.68 -5.83 -9.97
C VAL A 303 2.91 -6.65 -10.28
N ALA A 304 4.05 -6.36 -9.65
CA ALA A 304 5.32 -7.05 -9.88
C ALA A 304 6.11 -7.16 -8.58
N VAL A 305 6.97 -8.17 -8.48
CA VAL A 305 7.84 -8.39 -7.33
C VAL A 305 9.12 -9.12 -7.73
N ASN A 306 10.25 -8.68 -7.16
CA ASN A 306 11.49 -9.45 -7.16
C ASN A 306 11.36 -10.67 -6.24
N THR A 307 12.07 -11.74 -6.56
CA THR A 307 12.12 -12.95 -5.74
C THR A 307 13.57 -13.24 -5.33
N PRO A 308 13.82 -14.04 -4.28
CA PRO A 308 15.20 -14.36 -3.87
C PRO A 308 16.04 -15.06 -4.94
N TRP A 309 15.38 -15.78 -5.85
CA TRP A 309 16.03 -16.54 -6.93
C TRP A 309 16.09 -15.77 -8.26
N GLU A 310 15.44 -14.60 -8.35
CA GLU A 310 15.30 -13.88 -9.60
C GLU A 310 15.15 -12.37 -9.33
N ALA A 311 16.08 -11.78 -8.58
CA ALA A 311 16.10 -10.36 -8.30
C ALA A 311 17.04 -9.60 -9.25
N ARG A 312 16.59 -8.41 -9.72
CA ARG A 312 17.45 -7.49 -10.49
C ARG A 312 17.53 -6.13 -9.81
N PRO A 313 18.74 -5.62 -9.56
CA PRO A 313 18.92 -4.29 -9.00
C PRO A 313 18.19 -3.22 -9.82
N GLY A 314 17.47 -2.33 -9.16
CA GLY A 314 16.73 -1.24 -9.80
C GLY A 314 15.39 -1.64 -10.41
N SER A 315 15.11 -2.93 -10.63
CA SER A 315 13.80 -3.41 -11.05
C SER A 315 12.87 -3.63 -9.85
N VAL A 316 11.58 -3.69 -10.14
CA VAL A 316 10.54 -4.13 -9.20
C VAL A 316 10.12 -5.59 -9.44
N GLY A 317 10.95 -6.33 -10.17
CA GLY A 317 10.72 -7.73 -10.50
C GLY A 317 9.84 -7.94 -11.73
N ARG A 318 9.41 -9.19 -11.92
CA ARG A 318 8.47 -9.55 -12.99
C ARG A 318 7.03 -9.45 -12.51
N PRO A 319 6.06 -9.24 -13.42
CA PRO A 319 4.65 -9.23 -13.11
C PRO A 319 4.20 -10.50 -12.36
N LEU A 320 3.24 -10.33 -11.45
CA LEU A 320 2.56 -11.45 -10.81
C LEU A 320 1.81 -12.28 -11.87
N GLU A 321 1.59 -13.56 -11.59
CA GLU A 321 0.87 -14.41 -12.54
C GLU A 321 -0.56 -13.90 -12.78
N GLY A 322 -0.95 -13.88 -14.05
CA GLY A 322 -2.24 -13.34 -14.49
C GLY A 322 -2.25 -11.82 -14.71
N ILE A 323 -1.19 -11.11 -14.32
CA ILE A 323 -1.05 -9.68 -14.54
C ILE A 323 -0.36 -9.42 -15.87
N GLN A 324 -1.00 -8.60 -16.70
CA GLN A 324 -0.47 -8.12 -17.96
C GLN A 324 0.01 -6.69 -17.80
N VAL A 325 1.30 -6.45 -18.05
CA VAL A 325 1.90 -5.12 -18.09
C VAL A 325 2.20 -4.76 -19.54
N ARG A 326 1.80 -3.55 -19.95
CA ARG A 326 2.09 -2.97 -21.24
C ARG A 326 2.75 -1.62 -21.01
N ILE A 327 3.78 -1.33 -21.78
CA ILE A 327 4.38 0.00 -21.83
C ILE A 327 3.85 0.70 -23.07
N ALA A 328 3.39 1.94 -22.92
CA ALA A 328 2.73 2.68 -23.97
C ALA A 328 3.23 4.13 -24.04
N ASN A 329 3.07 4.75 -25.19
CA ASN A 329 3.32 6.18 -25.36
C ASN A 329 2.39 6.96 -24.40
N PRO A 330 2.87 7.90 -23.60
CA PRO A 330 2.05 8.62 -22.61
C PRO A 330 0.90 9.45 -23.22
N ASP A 331 1.06 9.94 -24.44
CA ASP A 331 0.08 10.82 -25.11
C ASP A 331 -0.95 10.02 -25.92
N THR A 332 -0.50 8.96 -26.66
CA THR A 332 -1.36 8.19 -27.58
C THR A 332 -1.87 6.87 -27.00
N LEU A 333 -1.21 6.36 -25.95
CA LEU A 333 -1.39 5.02 -25.36
C LEU A 333 -1.09 3.86 -26.32
N GLU A 334 -0.42 4.12 -27.45
CA GLU A 334 0.07 3.09 -28.34
C GLU A 334 1.22 2.29 -27.72
N PRO A 335 1.25 0.96 -27.89
CA PRO A 335 2.30 0.12 -27.31
C PRO A 335 3.71 0.51 -27.78
N LEU A 336 4.66 0.46 -26.85
CA LEU A 336 6.09 0.66 -27.12
C LEU A 336 6.84 -0.67 -27.10
N ALA A 337 7.99 -0.72 -27.77
CA ALA A 337 8.88 -1.88 -27.79
C ALA A 337 9.56 -2.09 -26.41
N PRO A 338 10.01 -3.34 -26.09
CA PRO A 338 10.82 -3.60 -24.90
C PRO A 338 12.02 -2.67 -24.79
N GLY A 339 12.36 -2.26 -23.57
CA GLY A 339 13.44 -1.30 -23.29
C GLY A 339 13.07 0.17 -23.49
N GLN A 340 11.97 0.47 -24.17
CA GLN A 340 11.50 1.85 -24.32
C GLN A 340 10.70 2.28 -23.10
N GLN A 341 10.99 3.47 -22.59
CA GLN A 341 10.28 4.06 -21.46
C GLN A 341 8.95 4.66 -21.90
N GLY A 342 7.89 4.39 -21.16
CA GLY A 342 6.55 4.92 -21.40
C GLY A 342 5.63 4.75 -20.21
N MET A 343 4.34 5.02 -20.42
CA MET A 343 3.27 4.84 -19.45
C MET A 343 3.06 3.35 -19.15
N ILE A 344 3.04 3.01 -17.88
CA ILE A 344 2.73 1.65 -17.43
C ILE A 344 1.21 1.46 -17.46
N LEU A 345 0.75 0.54 -18.27
CA LEU A 345 -0.64 0.10 -18.36
C LEU A 345 -0.75 -1.31 -17.79
N VAL A 346 -1.75 -1.56 -16.94
CA VAL A 346 -1.88 -2.86 -16.27
C VAL A 346 -3.30 -3.41 -16.40
N ASN A 347 -3.41 -4.67 -16.77
CA ASN A 347 -4.65 -5.44 -16.75
C ASN A 347 -4.43 -6.77 -16.03
N GLY A 348 -5.49 -7.34 -15.48
CA GLY A 348 -5.46 -8.63 -14.80
C GLY A 348 -6.64 -8.83 -13.87
N PRO A 349 -6.79 -10.04 -13.32
CA PRO A 349 -7.95 -10.39 -12.49
C PRO A 349 -7.98 -9.63 -11.15
N SER A 350 -6.88 -9.05 -10.72
CA SER A 350 -6.82 -8.24 -9.49
C SER A 350 -7.18 -6.77 -9.68
N ARG A 351 -7.39 -6.31 -10.94
CA ARG A 351 -7.75 -4.93 -11.24
C ARG A 351 -9.17 -4.63 -10.73
N MET A 352 -9.33 -3.49 -10.03
CA MET A 352 -10.63 -3.00 -9.59
C MET A 352 -11.65 -2.93 -10.74
N PRO A 353 -12.95 -3.10 -10.49
CA PRO A 353 -13.99 -2.90 -11.52
C PRO A 353 -14.10 -1.44 -11.97
N GLY A 354 -13.74 -0.49 -11.11
CA GLY A 354 -13.78 0.94 -11.33
C GLY A 354 -13.85 1.71 -10.02
N TYR A 355 -13.76 3.05 -10.05
CA TYR A 355 -13.88 3.87 -8.85
C TYR A 355 -15.32 3.88 -8.31
N TYR A 356 -15.43 3.78 -6.99
CA TYR A 356 -16.73 3.73 -6.30
C TYR A 356 -17.56 4.99 -6.53
N LYS A 357 -18.77 4.84 -7.08
CA LYS A 357 -19.68 5.92 -7.45
C LYS A 357 -19.08 7.02 -8.36
N ALA A 358 -18.01 6.68 -9.12
CA ALA A 358 -17.33 7.65 -9.98
C ALA A 358 -17.08 7.09 -11.40
N PRO A 359 -18.14 6.91 -12.23
CA PRO A 359 -18.04 6.31 -13.56
C PRO A 359 -17.18 7.13 -14.53
N GLU A 360 -17.18 8.46 -14.43
CA GLU A 360 -16.32 9.31 -15.27
C GLU A 360 -14.83 9.10 -14.99
N LEU A 361 -14.45 9.09 -13.71
CA LEU A 361 -13.06 8.77 -13.32
C LEU A 361 -12.67 7.37 -13.78
N THR A 362 -13.60 6.42 -13.71
CA THR A 362 -13.38 5.05 -14.18
C THR A 362 -13.07 5.02 -15.67
N ARG A 363 -13.87 5.71 -16.50
CA ARG A 363 -13.64 5.79 -17.95
C ARG A 363 -12.32 6.46 -18.31
N GLN A 364 -11.87 7.43 -17.53
CA GLN A 364 -10.58 8.07 -17.72
C GLN A 364 -9.40 7.16 -17.34
N ALA A 365 -9.56 6.40 -16.25
CA ALA A 365 -8.50 5.58 -15.69
C ALA A 365 -8.35 4.19 -16.34
N ILE A 366 -9.44 3.64 -16.91
CA ILE A 366 -9.43 2.34 -17.57
C ILE A 366 -9.66 2.54 -19.07
N ARG A 367 -8.66 2.16 -19.88
CA ARG A 367 -8.66 2.27 -21.33
C ARG A 367 -8.40 0.90 -21.96
N ASP A 368 -9.27 0.46 -22.84
CA ASP A 368 -9.16 -0.85 -23.51
C ASP A 368 -8.90 -2.02 -22.56
N GLY A 369 -9.54 -1.98 -21.39
CA GLY A 369 -9.37 -2.99 -20.33
C GLY A 369 -8.12 -2.80 -19.47
N PHE A 370 -7.22 -1.89 -19.78
CA PHE A 370 -6.03 -1.59 -18.98
C PHE A 370 -6.25 -0.40 -18.04
N TYR A 371 -5.77 -0.52 -16.82
CA TYR A 371 -5.66 0.60 -15.90
C TYR A 371 -4.43 1.43 -16.26
N VAL A 372 -4.64 2.74 -16.45
CA VAL A 372 -3.58 3.72 -16.71
C VAL A 372 -3.02 4.18 -15.38
N THR A 373 -1.83 3.69 -15.00
CA THR A 373 -1.30 3.87 -13.64
C THR A 373 -0.86 5.29 -13.33
N GLY A 374 -0.50 6.07 -14.35
CA GLY A 374 0.17 7.35 -14.19
C GLY A 374 1.65 7.22 -13.83
N ASP A 375 2.18 5.99 -13.72
CA ASP A 375 3.58 5.71 -13.51
C ASP A 375 4.28 5.46 -14.84
N LEU A 376 5.54 5.87 -14.95
CA LEU A 376 6.38 5.64 -16.12
C LEU A 376 7.41 4.56 -15.82
N GLY A 377 7.75 3.78 -16.86
CA GLY A 377 8.71 2.70 -16.73
C GLY A 377 8.94 1.98 -18.04
N TYR A 378 9.65 0.88 -17.96
CA TYR A 378 9.90 -0.01 -19.10
C TYR A 378 9.98 -1.46 -18.65
N LEU A 379 9.73 -2.37 -19.58
CA LEU A 379 10.04 -3.80 -19.43
C LEU A 379 11.34 -4.07 -20.19
N ASP A 380 12.28 -4.79 -19.57
CA ASP A 380 13.44 -5.29 -20.30
C ASP A 380 13.07 -6.53 -21.15
N GLU A 381 14.04 -7.04 -21.90
CA GLU A 381 13.87 -8.19 -22.80
C GLU A 381 13.50 -9.49 -22.05
N ASP A 382 13.86 -9.58 -20.77
CA ASP A 382 13.54 -10.71 -19.90
C ASP A 382 12.23 -10.51 -19.12
N GLY A 383 11.52 -9.39 -19.32
CA GLY A 383 10.23 -9.07 -18.71
C GLY A 383 10.30 -8.55 -17.27
N PHE A 384 11.46 -8.04 -16.82
CA PHE A 384 11.55 -7.30 -15.57
C PHE A 384 11.03 -5.88 -15.75
N LEU A 385 10.19 -5.44 -14.80
CA LEU A 385 9.62 -4.11 -14.80
C LEU A 385 10.52 -3.15 -14.02
N TYR A 386 10.81 -2.01 -14.66
CA TYR A 386 11.52 -0.88 -14.07
C TYR A 386 10.57 0.31 -13.98
N VAL A 387 10.26 0.76 -12.78
CA VAL A 387 9.46 1.96 -12.55
C VAL A 387 10.42 3.13 -12.38
N THR A 388 10.33 4.08 -13.28
CA THR A 388 11.29 5.20 -13.33
C THR A 388 10.78 6.41 -12.55
N ASP A 389 9.54 6.85 -12.80
CA ASP A 389 8.91 7.96 -12.09
C ASP A 389 7.37 7.96 -12.29
N ARG A 390 6.69 9.00 -11.80
CA ARG A 390 5.28 9.29 -12.06
C ARG A 390 5.13 10.41 -13.06
N ILE A 391 4.11 10.36 -13.92
CA ILE A 391 3.85 11.43 -14.89
C ILE A 391 3.61 12.79 -14.21
N ALA A 392 3.04 12.79 -13.01
CA ALA A 392 2.89 13.98 -12.16
C ALA A 392 4.21 14.54 -11.63
N ARG A 393 5.33 13.82 -11.84
CA ARG A 393 6.69 14.15 -11.45
C ARG A 393 7.57 14.44 -12.65
N PHE A 394 6.95 14.86 -13.74
CA PHE A 394 7.62 15.37 -14.94
C PHE A 394 7.18 16.79 -15.23
N SER A 395 8.08 17.53 -15.83
CA SER A 395 7.78 18.86 -16.38
C SER A 395 8.02 18.87 -17.88
N LYS A 396 7.19 19.57 -18.60
CA LYS A 396 7.34 19.72 -20.05
C LYS A 396 8.05 21.05 -20.37
N LEU A 397 9.39 20.97 -20.50
CA LEU A 397 10.24 22.11 -20.76
C LEU A 397 10.59 22.19 -22.25
N GLY A 398 10.08 23.18 -22.97
CA GLY A 398 10.40 23.35 -24.38
C GLY A 398 10.05 22.15 -25.27
N GLY A 399 9.06 21.35 -24.86
CA GLY A 399 8.61 20.15 -25.56
C GLY A 399 9.26 18.85 -25.07
N GLU A 400 10.30 18.90 -24.26
CA GLU A 400 10.92 17.73 -23.64
C GLU A 400 10.32 17.40 -22.28
N MET A 401 10.17 16.10 -22.00
CA MET A 401 9.72 15.59 -20.69
C MET A 401 10.91 15.44 -19.76
N VAL A 402 10.96 16.27 -18.72
CA VAL A 402 12.04 16.30 -17.74
C VAL A 402 11.59 15.60 -16.44
N PRO A 403 12.20 14.45 -16.09
CA PRO A 403 11.89 13.77 -14.85
C PRO A 403 12.47 14.51 -13.65
N HIS A 404 11.69 14.62 -12.56
CA HIS A 404 12.12 15.31 -11.34
C HIS A 404 13.02 14.44 -10.46
N LEU A 405 12.76 13.14 -10.41
CA LEU A 405 13.44 12.21 -9.49
C LEU A 405 14.97 12.15 -9.69
N PRO A 406 15.53 12.06 -10.93
CA PRO A 406 16.97 12.06 -11.12
C PRO A 406 17.66 13.34 -10.61
N ILE A 407 16.97 14.47 -10.66
CA ILE A 407 17.46 15.75 -10.13
C ILE A 407 17.56 15.69 -8.60
N GLU A 408 16.52 15.17 -7.95
CA GLU A 408 16.49 14.99 -6.49
C GLU A 408 17.50 13.93 -6.03
N GLU A 409 17.66 12.83 -6.77
CA GLU A 409 18.65 11.79 -6.48
C GLU A 409 20.09 12.31 -6.54
N ALA A 410 20.39 13.24 -7.43
CA ALA A 410 21.73 13.83 -7.57
C ALA A 410 22.19 14.61 -6.33
N ILE A 411 21.25 15.06 -5.49
CA ILE A 411 21.52 15.85 -4.28
C ILE A 411 21.02 15.20 -2.99
N CYS A 412 20.47 14.00 -3.05
CA CYS A 412 19.83 13.33 -1.90
C CYS A 412 20.78 13.09 -0.71
N GLU A 413 22.09 12.99 -0.96
CA GLU A 413 23.12 12.87 0.08
C GLU A 413 23.38 14.20 0.83
N LEU A 414 23.08 15.32 0.19
CA LEU A 414 23.28 16.66 0.76
C LEU A 414 22.05 17.11 1.58
N THR A 415 20.87 16.92 1.02
CA THR A 415 19.63 17.46 1.58
C THR A 415 18.41 16.73 1.03
N PRO A 416 17.34 16.54 1.83
CA PRO A 416 16.04 16.21 1.28
C PRO A 416 15.56 17.30 0.34
N SER A 417 15.04 16.92 -0.82
CA SER A 417 14.64 17.87 -1.86
C SER A 417 13.37 17.45 -2.58
N PHE A 418 12.75 18.42 -3.26
CA PHE A 418 11.58 18.22 -4.10
C PHE A 418 11.67 19.15 -5.31
N VAL A 419 11.42 18.59 -6.51
CA VAL A 419 11.37 19.34 -7.75
C VAL A 419 9.94 19.42 -8.26
N ALA A 420 9.53 20.60 -8.70
CA ALA A 420 8.24 20.83 -9.35
C ALA A 420 8.41 21.65 -10.63
N GLY A 421 7.56 21.37 -11.62
CA GLY A 421 7.36 22.26 -12.76
C GLY A 421 6.30 23.29 -12.43
N ILE A 422 6.61 24.56 -12.67
CA ILE A 422 5.64 25.63 -12.58
C ILE A 422 5.52 26.32 -13.97
N PRO A 423 4.34 26.94 -14.27
CA PRO A 423 4.13 27.57 -15.56
C PRO A 423 5.19 28.61 -15.92
N ASP A 424 5.67 28.60 -17.16
CA ASP A 424 6.60 29.59 -17.71
C ASP A 424 6.15 30.00 -19.12
N GLU A 425 6.02 31.30 -19.37
CA GLU A 425 5.48 31.82 -20.63
C GLU A 425 6.34 31.48 -21.87
N ARG A 426 7.65 31.22 -21.69
CA ARG A 426 8.57 30.99 -22.80
C ARG A 426 8.80 29.52 -23.10
N ARG A 427 8.75 28.68 -22.05
CA ARG A 427 9.13 27.25 -22.14
C ARG A 427 7.99 26.29 -21.80
N GLY A 428 6.78 26.82 -21.51
CA GLY A 428 5.65 26.06 -21.01
C GLY A 428 5.74 25.84 -19.50
N GLU A 429 6.85 25.22 -19.04
CA GLU A 429 7.15 25.08 -17.61
C GLU A 429 8.63 25.41 -17.33
N ARG A 430 8.93 25.74 -16.06
CA ARG A 430 10.29 25.81 -15.50
C ARG A 430 10.37 25.00 -14.23
N LEU A 431 11.56 24.51 -13.90
CA LEU A 431 11.78 23.70 -12.70
C LEU A 431 12.07 24.60 -11.50
N ILE A 432 11.36 24.33 -10.40
CA ILE A 432 11.71 24.86 -9.08
C ILE A 432 12.19 23.68 -8.22
N LEU A 433 13.35 23.87 -7.56
CA LEU A 433 13.88 22.91 -6.61
C LEU A 433 13.78 23.45 -5.20
N LEU A 434 13.05 22.74 -4.34
CA LEU A 434 12.95 23.00 -2.90
C LEU A 434 13.90 22.07 -2.15
N TYR A 435 14.57 22.57 -1.08
CA TYR A 435 15.44 21.77 -0.20
C TYR A 435 15.33 22.21 1.26
N THR A 436 15.65 21.33 2.22
CA THR A 436 15.35 21.56 3.65
C THR A 436 16.57 21.82 4.53
N THR A 437 17.76 21.96 3.97
CA THR A 437 19.01 22.25 4.71
C THR A 437 19.48 23.67 4.37
N PRO A 438 18.94 24.71 5.02
CA PRO A 438 19.19 26.11 4.66
C PRO A 438 20.64 26.54 4.85
N GLU A 439 21.45 25.80 5.63
CA GLU A 439 22.87 26.00 5.80
C GLU A 439 23.68 25.74 4.54
N ILE A 440 23.11 24.97 3.59
CA ILE A 440 23.72 24.70 2.28
C ILE A 440 23.28 25.81 1.31
N PRO A 441 24.20 26.62 0.78
CA PRO A 441 23.84 27.64 -0.21
C PRO A 441 23.31 27.02 -1.50
N ALA A 442 22.33 27.66 -2.14
CA ALA A 442 21.79 27.22 -3.46
C ALA A 442 22.87 27.05 -4.54
N SER A 443 23.97 27.81 -4.46
CA SER A 443 25.12 27.66 -5.35
C SER A 443 25.81 26.29 -5.22
N VAL A 444 25.90 25.74 -4.03
CA VAL A 444 26.51 24.43 -3.78
C VAL A 444 25.63 23.32 -4.38
N ILE A 445 24.32 23.44 -4.20
CA ILE A 445 23.36 22.51 -4.80
C ILE A 445 23.43 22.58 -6.33
N HIS A 446 23.42 23.77 -6.90
CA HIS A 446 23.53 23.97 -8.34
C HIS A 446 24.84 23.40 -8.91
N GLU A 447 25.98 23.62 -8.24
CA GLU A 447 27.25 23.01 -8.63
C GLU A 447 27.25 21.49 -8.57
N ARG A 448 26.59 20.91 -7.55
CA ARG A 448 26.45 19.45 -7.44
C ARG A 448 25.63 18.88 -8.60
N LEU A 449 24.53 19.54 -8.99
CA LEU A 449 23.72 19.17 -10.15
C LEU A 449 24.51 19.24 -11.46
N LEU A 450 25.31 20.29 -11.66
CA LEU A 450 26.19 20.43 -12.84
C LEU A 450 27.22 19.29 -12.93
N LYS A 451 27.70 18.78 -11.81
CA LYS A 451 28.68 17.68 -11.72
C LYS A 451 28.03 16.28 -11.81
N ALA A 452 26.72 16.19 -11.68
CA ALA A 452 26.00 14.91 -11.68
C ALA A 452 25.82 14.27 -13.07
N GLY A 453 26.24 14.94 -14.14
CA GLY A 453 26.11 14.42 -15.52
C GLY A 453 24.69 14.49 -16.07
N LEU A 454 23.81 15.26 -15.43
CA LEU A 454 22.44 15.46 -15.90
C LEU A 454 22.43 16.33 -17.18
N PRO A 455 21.46 16.11 -18.10
CA PRO A 455 21.24 17.01 -19.22
C PRO A 455 21.05 18.46 -18.74
N ALA A 456 21.62 19.42 -19.45
CA ALA A 456 21.57 20.84 -19.05
C ALA A 456 20.16 21.38 -18.87
N LEU A 457 19.18 20.85 -19.63
CA LEU A 457 17.78 21.23 -19.53
C LEU A 457 17.13 20.79 -18.19
N TRP A 458 17.66 19.75 -17.54
CA TRP A 458 17.16 19.21 -16.30
C TRP A 458 17.66 19.96 -15.06
N ILE A 459 18.62 20.85 -15.22
CA ILE A 459 19.24 21.58 -14.11
C ILE A 459 18.46 22.87 -13.89
N PRO A 460 17.75 23.03 -12.74
CA PRO A 460 17.09 24.27 -12.39
C PRO A 460 18.11 25.42 -12.34
N LYS A 461 17.69 26.61 -12.75
CA LYS A 461 18.55 27.79 -12.60
C LYS A 461 18.82 28.03 -11.11
N ARG A 462 19.93 28.69 -10.81
CA ARG A 462 20.30 29.00 -9.42
C ARG A 462 19.22 29.81 -8.68
N GLU A 463 18.54 30.70 -9.40
CA GLU A 463 17.42 31.51 -8.90
C GLU A 463 16.16 30.71 -8.58
N ASP A 464 16.03 29.50 -9.16
CA ASP A 464 14.91 28.58 -9.01
C ASP A 464 15.20 27.48 -7.95
N ILE A 465 16.27 27.63 -7.15
CA ILE A 465 16.66 26.70 -6.07
C ILE A 465 16.43 27.37 -4.71
N HIS A 466 15.44 26.89 -3.95
CA HIS A 466 14.95 27.56 -2.75
C HIS A 466 15.05 26.68 -1.50
N ALA A 467 15.61 27.26 -0.41
CA ALA A 467 15.55 26.64 0.91
C ALA A 467 14.17 26.82 1.52
N VAL A 468 13.62 25.74 2.09
CA VAL A 468 12.34 25.73 2.79
C VAL A 468 12.51 25.07 4.16
N THR A 469 11.62 25.37 5.10
CA THR A 469 11.66 24.80 6.45
C THR A 469 11.33 23.31 6.45
N ALA A 470 10.41 22.87 5.59
CA ALA A 470 10.04 21.48 5.42
C ALA A 470 9.40 21.27 4.04
N ILE A 471 9.61 20.10 3.45
CA ILE A 471 8.82 19.62 2.31
C ILE A 471 7.54 18.97 2.88
N PRO A 472 6.35 19.41 2.45
CA PRO A 472 5.09 18.84 2.93
C PRO A 472 5.02 17.33 2.73
N VAL A 473 4.64 16.61 3.77
CA VAL A 473 4.45 15.16 3.73
C VAL A 473 3.04 14.77 4.17
N LEU A 474 2.54 13.69 3.61
CA LEU A 474 1.31 13.03 4.05
C LEU A 474 1.55 12.31 5.39
N PRO A 475 0.50 11.99 6.16
CA PRO A 475 0.62 11.19 7.37
C PRO A 475 1.29 9.81 7.15
N SER A 476 1.29 9.31 5.91
CA SER A 476 2.02 8.09 5.51
C SER A 476 3.54 8.27 5.39
N GLY A 477 4.06 9.49 5.59
CA GLY A 477 5.47 9.82 5.37
C GLY A 477 5.84 10.15 3.93
N LYS A 478 4.94 9.95 2.97
CA LYS A 478 5.17 10.30 1.55
C LYS A 478 5.02 11.81 1.33
N VAL A 479 5.77 12.35 0.36
CA VAL A 479 5.63 13.76 -0.04
C VAL A 479 4.18 14.04 -0.48
N ASP A 480 3.57 15.08 0.09
CA ASP A 480 2.31 15.64 -0.39
C ASP A 480 2.58 16.46 -1.66
N LEU A 481 2.48 15.83 -2.82
CA LEU A 481 2.84 16.42 -4.11
C LEU A 481 2.07 17.71 -4.39
N ARG A 482 0.80 17.81 -3.96
CA ARG A 482 -0.04 18.98 -4.16
C ARG A 482 0.49 20.17 -3.35
N ARG A 483 0.62 19.99 -2.04
CA ARG A 483 1.12 21.04 -1.15
C ARG A 483 2.57 21.41 -1.44
N ALA A 484 3.39 20.44 -1.84
CA ALA A 484 4.78 20.70 -2.22
C ALA A 484 4.85 21.52 -3.53
N ARG A 485 3.95 21.28 -4.48
CA ARG A 485 3.81 22.09 -5.70
C ARG A 485 3.29 23.49 -5.40
N GLU A 486 2.24 23.62 -4.58
CA GLU A 486 1.72 24.92 -4.12
C GLU A 486 2.84 25.74 -3.42
N LEU A 487 3.69 25.08 -2.61
CA LEU A 487 4.84 25.70 -1.99
C LEU A 487 5.86 26.16 -3.04
N ALA A 488 6.18 25.31 -4.04
CA ALA A 488 7.08 25.68 -5.13
C ALA A 488 6.56 26.88 -5.94
N GLU A 489 5.24 26.93 -6.22
CA GLU A 489 4.57 28.04 -6.89
C GLU A 489 4.63 29.35 -6.06
N SER A 490 4.65 29.24 -4.74
CA SER A 490 4.69 30.43 -3.85
C SER A 490 6.08 31.04 -3.70
N VAL A 491 7.15 30.32 -3.99
CA VAL A 491 8.55 30.78 -3.82
C VAL A 491 9.24 31.05 -5.16
N GLY A 492 8.69 30.53 -6.26
CA GLY A 492 9.17 30.73 -7.64
C GLY A 492 8.30 31.69 -8.38
#